data_83018187bbcd85cb82e4334631b4afc2
#
_entry.id   83018187bbcd85cb82e4334631b4afc2
#
_cell.length_a   1.000
_cell.length_b   1.000
_cell.length_c   1.000
_cell.angle_alpha   90.00
_cell.angle_beta   90.00
_cell.angle_gamma   90.00
#
_symmetry.space_group_name_H-M   'P 1'
#
loop_
_entity.id
_entity.type
_entity.pdbx_description
1 polymer ?
#
loop_
_entity_poly.entity_id
_entity_poly.type
_entity_poly.pdbx_seq_one_letter_code
_entity_poly.pdbx_strand_id
1 'polypeptide(L)'
;MRLDKFLKVSRIIKRRTVANDVCTAGRVTVNGREAKPSVKLKVGDVVTIQFGNGQVTFKVLMLADTVKKDDASTMYEILEDDM
;
A
#
# COMPACT_ATOMS: atom_id res chain seq x y z
N MET A 1 -6.68 -5.09 8.40
CA MET A 1 -5.80 -5.77 7.42
C MET A 1 -4.39 -5.22 7.54
N ARG A 2 -3.40 -6.09 7.50
CA ARG A 2 -1.99 -5.68 7.55
C ARG A 2 -1.60 -4.91 6.30
N LEU A 3 -0.72 -3.93 6.47
CA LEU A 3 -0.21 -3.11 5.37
C LEU A 3 0.43 -3.95 4.26
N ASP A 4 1.31 -4.90 4.62
CA ASP A 4 1.99 -5.74 3.63
C ASP A 4 0.99 -6.59 2.83
N LYS A 5 -0.04 -7.11 3.49
CA LYS A 5 -1.09 -7.86 2.79
C LYS A 5 -1.89 -6.97 1.86
N PHE A 6 -2.25 -5.78 2.30
CA PHE A 6 -2.99 -4.83 1.46
C PHE A 6 -2.23 -4.50 0.18
N LEU A 7 -0.93 -4.21 0.30
CA LEU A 7 -0.09 -3.88 -0.85
C LEU A 7 -0.07 -5.02 -1.87
N LYS A 8 -0.06 -6.26 -1.40
CA LYS A 8 -0.08 -7.44 -2.29
C LYS A 8 -1.47 -7.65 -2.89
N VAL A 9 -2.52 -7.63 -2.09
CA VAL A 9 -3.89 -7.90 -2.55
C VAL A 9 -4.35 -6.84 -3.54
N SER A 10 -4.03 -5.57 -3.28
CA SER A 10 -4.36 -4.45 -4.19
C SER A 10 -3.49 -4.44 -5.43
N ARG A 11 -2.48 -5.31 -5.51
CA ARG A 11 -1.53 -5.42 -6.63
C ARG A 11 -0.66 -4.19 -6.85
N ILE A 12 -0.60 -3.28 -5.87
CA ILE A 12 0.34 -2.17 -5.89
C ILE A 12 1.76 -2.72 -5.86
N ILE A 13 1.99 -3.76 -5.05
CA ILE A 13 3.23 -4.54 -5.04
C ILE A 13 2.85 -6.00 -5.26
N LYS A 14 3.39 -6.63 -6.30
CA LYS A 14 2.97 -7.96 -6.74
C LYS A 14 3.30 -9.07 -5.75
N ARG A 15 4.37 -8.92 -4.94
CA ARG A 15 4.83 -9.96 -4.01
C ARG A 15 4.78 -9.43 -2.59
N ARG A 16 4.19 -10.22 -1.69
CA ARG A 16 4.10 -9.86 -0.27
C ARG A 16 5.48 -9.71 0.39
N THR A 17 6.46 -10.52 -0.03
CA THR A 17 7.83 -10.40 0.48
C THR A 17 8.44 -9.05 0.13
N VAL A 18 8.22 -8.56 -1.09
CA VAL A 18 8.68 -7.23 -1.51
C VAL A 18 7.96 -6.14 -0.71
N ALA A 19 6.65 -6.28 -0.50
CA ALA A 19 5.89 -5.33 0.30
C ALA A 19 6.44 -5.28 1.74
N ASN A 20 6.74 -6.43 2.33
CA ASN A 20 7.34 -6.51 3.65
C ASN A 20 8.70 -5.80 3.68
N ASP A 21 9.54 -6.06 2.68
CA ASP A 21 10.88 -5.47 2.60
C ASP A 21 10.84 -3.95 2.48
N VAL A 22 9.93 -3.42 1.66
CA VAL A 22 9.78 -1.97 1.48
C VAL A 22 9.34 -1.31 2.78
N CYS A 23 8.39 -1.91 3.48
CA CYS A 23 7.96 -1.41 4.80
C CYS A 23 9.08 -1.47 5.82
N THR A 24 9.80 -2.60 5.88
CA THR A 24 10.90 -2.79 6.83
C THR A 24 12.04 -1.80 6.58
N ALA A 25 12.24 -1.43 5.32
CA ALA A 25 13.26 -0.44 4.94
C ALA A 25 12.87 1.00 5.29
N GLY A 26 11.69 1.21 5.86
CA GLY A 26 11.23 2.56 6.23
C GLY A 26 10.74 3.41 5.07
N ARG A 27 10.36 2.77 3.97
CA ARG A 27 9.95 3.47 2.74
C ARG A 27 8.44 3.69 2.63
N VAL A 28 7.68 3.25 3.61
CA VAL A 28 6.21 3.37 3.59
C VAL A 28 5.75 4.18 4.79
N THR A 29 4.90 5.16 4.52
CA THR A 29 4.24 5.92 5.58
C THR A 29 2.73 5.73 5.48
N VAL A 30 2.05 5.78 6.62
CA VAL A 30 0.60 5.78 6.71
C VAL A 30 0.20 7.04 7.48
N ASN A 31 -0.59 7.89 6.82
CA ASN A 31 -1.00 9.18 7.39
C ASN A 31 0.21 10.02 7.84
N GLY A 32 1.29 9.97 7.07
CA GLY A 32 2.50 10.75 7.34
C GLY A 32 3.47 10.13 8.33
N ARG A 33 3.18 8.94 8.86
CA ARG A 33 4.05 8.27 9.82
C ARG A 33 4.63 7.00 9.22
N GLU A 34 5.91 6.76 9.47
CA GLU A 34 6.58 5.52 9.06
C GLU A 34 5.83 4.31 9.60
N ALA A 35 5.56 3.35 8.73
CA ALA A 35 4.73 2.20 9.06
C ALA A 35 5.48 0.89 8.86
N LYS A 36 5.33 -0.02 9.81
CA LYS A 36 5.84 -1.39 9.72
C LYS A 36 4.90 -2.26 8.90
N PRO A 37 5.36 -3.39 8.36
CA PRO A 37 4.51 -4.29 7.57
C PRO A 37 3.23 -4.73 8.28
N SER A 38 3.29 -4.85 9.61
CA SER A 38 2.18 -5.33 10.44
C SER A 38 1.16 -4.27 10.80
N VAL A 39 1.37 -3.01 10.42
CA VAL A 39 0.41 -1.94 10.71
C VAL A 39 -0.95 -2.29 10.10
N LYS A 40 -2.01 -2.13 10.88
CA LYS A 40 -3.37 -2.38 10.41
C LYS A 40 -3.91 -1.15 9.70
N LEU A 41 -4.26 -1.33 8.43
CA LEU A 41 -4.88 -0.27 7.64
C LEU A 41 -6.37 -0.19 7.88
N LYS A 42 -6.91 1.01 7.71
CA LYS A 42 -8.33 1.31 7.76
C LYS A 42 -8.74 2.03 6.49
N VAL A 43 -10.00 1.92 6.12
CA VAL A 43 -10.55 2.71 5.02
C VAL A 43 -10.34 4.20 5.34
N GLY A 44 -9.85 4.94 4.36
CA GLY A 44 -9.53 6.36 4.52
C GLY A 44 -8.08 6.67 4.84
N ASP A 45 -7.28 5.65 5.21
CA ASP A 45 -5.85 5.86 5.44
C ASP A 45 -5.15 6.28 4.15
N VAL A 46 -4.20 7.20 4.28
CA VAL A 46 -3.36 7.68 3.17
C VAL A 46 -1.99 7.05 3.30
N VAL A 47 -1.59 6.30 2.29
CA VAL A 47 -0.33 5.56 2.27
C VAL A 47 0.59 6.15 1.20
N THR A 48 1.85 6.40 1.58
CA THR A 48 2.89 6.83 0.64
C THR A 48 3.99 5.77 0.61
N ILE A 49 4.37 5.36 -0.61
CA ILE A 49 5.46 4.41 -0.82
C ILE A 49 6.56 5.13 -1.59
N GLN A 50 7.78 5.07 -1.08
CA GLN A 50 8.96 5.60 -1.76
C GLN A 50 9.66 4.48 -2.51
N PHE A 51 9.75 4.63 -3.82
CA PHE A 51 10.51 3.73 -4.68
C PHE A 51 11.85 4.39 -5.03
N GLY A 52 12.75 3.64 -5.65
CA GLY A 52 14.07 4.18 -6.01
C GLY A 52 14.02 5.36 -6.98
N ASN A 53 12.95 5.46 -7.80
CA ASN A 53 12.79 6.48 -8.83
C ASN A 53 11.62 7.44 -8.58
N GLY A 54 11.04 7.43 -7.39
CA GLY A 54 9.94 8.32 -7.06
C GLY A 54 9.06 7.80 -5.95
N GLN A 55 7.87 8.34 -5.84
CA GLN A 55 6.91 7.92 -4.81
C GLN A 55 5.50 7.85 -5.35
N VAL A 56 4.68 7.04 -4.70
CA VAL A 56 3.24 6.92 -4.97
C VAL A 56 2.49 7.15 -3.67
N THR A 57 1.47 7.98 -3.70
CA THR A 57 0.56 8.20 -2.57
C THR A 57 -0.84 7.80 -2.98
N PHE A 58 -1.49 6.99 -2.15
CA PHE A 58 -2.84 6.54 -2.41
C PHE A 58 -3.68 6.52 -1.13
N LYS A 59 -5.00 6.57 -1.31
CA LYS A 59 -5.98 6.48 -0.23
C LYS A 59 -6.64 5.11 -0.27
N VAL A 60 -6.78 4.49 0.90
CA VAL A 60 -7.46 3.20 1.02
C VAL A 60 -8.97 3.41 0.90
N LEU A 61 -9.58 2.76 -0.09
CA LEU A 61 -11.02 2.86 -0.33
C LEU A 61 -11.79 1.67 0.24
N MET A 62 -11.21 0.47 0.18
CA MET A 62 -11.84 -0.71 0.77
C MET A 62 -10.80 -1.74 1.18
N LEU A 63 -11.18 -2.60 2.11
CA LEU A 63 -10.34 -3.70 2.59
C LEU A 63 -11.00 -5.01 2.20
N ALA A 64 -10.22 -5.92 1.62
CA ALA A 64 -10.68 -7.25 1.23
C ALA A 64 -9.53 -8.24 1.28
N ASP A 65 -9.79 -9.47 1.73
CA ASP A 65 -8.75 -10.50 1.81
C ASP A 65 -8.29 -10.97 0.44
N THR A 66 -9.19 -10.97 -0.51
CA THR A 66 -8.91 -11.32 -1.90
C THR A 66 -9.76 -10.47 -2.83
N VAL A 67 -9.21 -10.12 -3.98
CA VAL A 67 -9.96 -9.46 -5.05
C VAL A 67 -9.53 -10.02 -6.38
N LYS A 68 -10.42 -9.99 -7.36
CA LYS A 68 -10.08 -10.34 -8.74
C LYS A 68 -9.12 -9.30 -9.29
N LYS A 69 -8.28 -9.70 -10.23
CA LYS A 69 -7.30 -8.83 -10.86
C LYS A 69 -7.92 -7.52 -11.36
N ASP A 70 -9.09 -7.62 -12.00
CA ASP A 70 -9.75 -6.45 -12.57
C ASP A 70 -10.34 -5.51 -11.52
N ASP A 71 -10.55 -6.01 -10.31
CA ASP A 71 -11.14 -5.24 -9.21
C ASP A 71 -10.10 -4.67 -8.23
N ALA A 72 -8.82 -5.04 -8.39
CA ALA A 72 -7.78 -4.61 -7.45
C ALA A 72 -7.65 -3.10 -7.37
N SER A 73 -7.83 -2.40 -8.48
CA SER A 73 -7.74 -0.94 -8.53
C SER A 73 -8.89 -0.24 -7.80
N THR A 74 -9.96 -0.95 -7.45
CA THR A 74 -11.07 -0.37 -6.68
C THR A 74 -10.76 -0.27 -5.19
N MET A 75 -9.67 -0.89 -4.72
CA MET A 75 -9.27 -0.88 -3.33
C MET A 75 -8.60 0.43 -2.91
N TYR A 76 -8.14 1.22 -3.86
CA TYR A 76 -7.40 2.44 -3.57
C TYR A 76 -7.63 3.51 -4.63
N GLU A 77 -7.32 4.74 -4.25
CA GLU A 77 -7.35 5.90 -5.15
C GLU A 77 -5.97 6.55 -5.15
N ILE A 78 -5.36 6.67 -6.31
CA ILE A 78 -4.07 7.35 -6.45
C ILE A 78 -4.28 8.85 -6.24
N LEU A 79 -3.58 9.40 -5.25
CA LEU A 79 -3.59 10.84 -4.97
C LEU A 79 -2.40 11.54 -5.60
N GLU A 80 -1.25 10.85 -5.69
CA GLU A 80 -0.03 11.39 -6.25
C GLU A 80 0.81 10.24 -6.81
N ASP A 81 1.34 10.41 -8.00
CA ASP A 81 2.20 9.44 -8.67
C ASP A 81 3.36 10.19 -9.31
N ASP A 82 4.50 10.19 -8.62
CA ASP A 82 5.72 10.88 -9.00
C ASP A 82 6.79 9.93 -9.55
N MET A 83 6.37 8.86 -10.14
CA MET A 83 7.32 7.89 -10.72
C MET A 83 7.60 8.16 -12.19
#